data_bddba39cf8623bb8a2f82c55f74f9424
#
_entry.id   bddba39cf8623bb8a2f82c55f74f9424
#
_cell.length_a   1.000
_cell.length_b   1.000
_cell.length_c   1.000
_cell.angle_alpha   90.00
_cell.angle_beta   90.00
_cell.angle_gamma   90.00
#
_symmetry.space_group_name_H-M   'P 1'
#
loop_
_entity.id
_entity.type
_entity.pdbx_description
1 polymer ?
#
loop_
_entity_poly.entity_id
_entity_poly.type
_entity_poly.pdbx_seq_one_letter_code
_entity_poly.pdbx_strand_id
1 'polypeptide(L)'
;MIGHPGLRRAGRRLGLWLPVLAVAALLLALNLWASRHLGRWDLTAQRLYSLSPESLDVARQIKQPVDVTWFYDLRNKSMVDALELLRQYEHANPLIRVRGVDPALRPAEAREAGIQFAGSAVLAADSRKMTINGGTETDFTNALIRINQQGAQTVCFTQGHREAMLDSLTSLDDLEDHGDDENLVARVEVHEQHGLAMARNALQTLGFGTRAVNAGSLAQALPACAVVVAAGPRTPFGADDTQALRRWTADGGKTLLLLEPDTQHGLDALLADFGIARPAGALADPASHYRNDAGSPAVSDYTRHKMTRGLPLSFFPGAAGLEPAGD
;
A
#
# COMPACT_ATOMS: atom_id res chain seq x y z
N MET A 1 -88.96 -3.72 -2.71
CA MET A 1 -87.58 -3.95 -2.28
C MET A 1 -86.71 -3.86 -3.53
N ILE A 2 -86.11 -2.68 -3.79
CA ILE A 2 -85.32 -2.39 -4.98
C ILE A 2 -83.86 -2.43 -4.55
N GLY A 3 -83.17 -3.55 -4.82
CA GLY A 3 -81.74 -3.68 -4.50
C GLY A 3 -80.90 -2.98 -5.58
N HIS A 4 -80.12 -1.99 -5.17
CA HIS A 4 -79.23 -1.18 -6.02
C HIS A 4 -78.12 -2.06 -6.64
N PRO A 5 -78.04 -2.24 -7.98
CA PRO A 5 -77.00 -3.05 -8.65
C PRO A 5 -75.60 -2.41 -8.68
N GLY A 6 -75.47 -1.17 -8.24
CA GLY A 6 -74.19 -0.41 -8.28
C GLY A 6 -73.15 -0.85 -7.27
N LEU A 7 -73.53 -1.24 -6.06
CA LEU A 7 -72.61 -1.60 -4.97
C LEU A 7 -71.88 -2.94 -5.18
N ARG A 8 -72.50 -3.89 -5.91
CA ARG A 8 -71.84 -5.19 -6.22
C ARG A 8 -70.77 -5.10 -7.28
N ARG A 9 -70.81 -4.14 -8.20
CA ARG A 9 -69.76 -3.91 -9.23
C ARG A 9 -68.55 -3.15 -8.66
N ALA A 10 -68.72 -2.23 -7.70
CA ALA A 10 -67.65 -1.54 -7.03
C ALA A 10 -66.79 -2.48 -6.16
N GLY A 11 -67.44 -3.37 -5.39
CA GLY A 11 -66.72 -4.36 -4.56
C GLY A 11 -65.89 -5.37 -5.37
N ARG A 12 -66.39 -5.76 -6.57
CA ARG A 12 -65.72 -6.70 -7.43
C ARG A 12 -64.49 -6.11 -8.13
N ARG A 13 -64.49 -4.79 -8.43
CA ARG A 13 -63.32 -4.05 -8.94
C ARG A 13 -62.32 -3.81 -7.85
N LEU A 14 -62.73 -3.47 -6.62
CA LEU A 14 -61.85 -3.29 -5.48
C LEU A 14 -61.10 -4.60 -5.13
N GLY A 15 -61.79 -5.77 -5.21
CA GLY A 15 -61.17 -7.07 -4.97
C GLY A 15 -60.11 -7.48 -6.00
N LEU A 16 -60.16 -6.91 -7.22
CA LEU A 16 -59.14 -7.14 -8.25
C LEU A 16 -57.89 -6.31 -8.05
N TRP A 17 -58.01 -5.12 -7.44
CA TRP A 17 -56.87 -4.22 -7.17
C TRP A 17 -56.15 -4.53 -5.85
N LEU A 18 -56.81 -5.18 -4.91
CA LEU A 18 -56.25 -5.50 -3.61
C LEU A 18 -54.97 -6.38 -3.69
N PRO A 19 -54.96 -7.48 -4.49
CA PRO A 19 -53.72 -8.28 -4.66
C PRO A 19 -52.64 -7.52 -5.40
N VAL A 20 -52.97 -6.64 -6.35
CA VAL A 20 -51.99 -5.82 -7.07
C VAL A 20 -51.33 -4.82 -6.11
N LEU A 21 -52.11 -4.16 -5.28
CA LEU A 21 -51.61 -3.25 -4.25
C LEU A 21 -50.78 -3.98 -3.19
N ALA A 22 -51.19 -5.20 -2.80
CA ALA A 22 -50.43 -6.00 -1.85
C ALA A 22 -49.07 -6.42 -2.43
N VAL A 23 -49.00 -6.83 -3.69
CA VAL A 23 -47.75 -7.16 -4.39
C VAL A 23 -46.87 -5.92 -4.54
N ALA A 24 -47.44 -4.77 -4.91
CA ALA A 24 -46.71 -3.52 -5.02
C ALA A 24 -46.12 -3.06 -3.66
N ALA A 25 -46.91 -3.17 -2.58
CA ALA A 25 -46.45 -2.87 -1.23
C ALA A 25 -45.35 -3.84 -0.75
N LEU A 26 -45.46 -5.13 -1.09
CA LEU A 26 -44.43 -6.13 -0.79
C LEU A 26 -43.14 -5.84 -1.53
N LEU A 27 -43.21 -5.52 -2.83
CA LEU A 27 -42.03 -5.16 -3.63
C LEU A 27 -41.38 -3.86 -3.11
N LEU A 28 -42.18 -2.87 -2.70
CA LEU A 28 -41.66 -1.65 -2.12
C LEU A 28 -40.97 -1.92 -0.78
N ALA A 29 -41.60 -2.72 0.09
CA ALA A 29 -41.02 -3.11 1.36
C ALA A 29 -39.73 -3.91 1.19
N LEU A 30 -39.70 -4.86 0.23
CA LEU A 30 -38.53 -5.64 -0.12
C LEU A 30 -37.40 -4.76 -0.67
N ASN A 31 -37.74 -3.80 -1.52
CA ASN A 31 -36.77 -2.84 -2.06
C ASN A 31 -36.19 -1.93 -0.96
N LEU A 32 -37.03 -1.41 -0.07
CA LEU A 32 -36.59 -0.61 1.08
C LEU A 32 -35.74 -1.42 2.06
N TRP A 33 -36.10 -2.69 2.28
CA TRP A 33 -35.32 -3.57 3.12
C TRP A 33 -33.97 -3.91 2.46
N ALA A 34 -33.98 -4.23 1.18
CA ALA A 34 -32.77 -4.53 0.39
C ALA A 34 -31.83 -3.33 0.35
N SER A 35 -32.35 -2.11 0.13
CA SER A 35 -31.54 -0.88 0.09
C SER A 35 -30.86 -0.54 1.43
N ARG A 36 -31.40 -1.04 2.55
CA ARG A 36 -30.84 -0.80 3.89
C ARG A 36 -29.94 -1.92 4.39
N HIS A 37 -30.11 -3.15 3.92
CA HIS A 37 -29.45 -4.33 4.48
C HIS A 37 -28.54 -5.07 3.50
N LEU A 38 -28.78 -4.93 2.18
CA LEU A 38 -27.88 -5.50 1.19
C LEU A 38 -26.78 -4.49 0.88
N GLY A 39 -25.54 -4.85 1.20
CA GLY A 39 -24.37 -4.09 0.77
C GLY A 39 -24.37 -3.94 -0.76
N ARG A 40 -23.80 -2.85 -1.25
CA ARG A 40 -23.61 -2.65 -2.71
C ARG A 40 -22.66 -3.72 -3.23
N TRP A 41 -23.15 -4.60 -4.05
CA TRP A 41 -22.34 -5.59 -4.74
C TRP A 41 -21.83 -4.98 -6.03
N ASP A 42 -20.53 -4.83 -6.12
CA ASP A 42 -19.88 -4.43 -7.35
C ASP A 42 -19.84 -5.63 -8.30
N LEU A 43 -20.73 -5.61 -9.30
CA LEU A 43 -20.82 -6.64 -10.35
C LEU A 43 -19.91 -6.35 -11.54
N THR A 44 -19.09 -5.30 -11.50
CA THR A 44 -18.14 -5.00 -12.57
C THR A 44 -16.98 -6.01 -12.53
N ALA A 45 -16.58 -6.51 -13.69
CA ALA A 45 -15.48 -7.48 -13.80
C ALA A 45 -14.15 -6.93 -13.22
N GLN A 46 -14.00 -5.60 -13.17
CA GLN A 46 -12.83 -4.89 -12.70
C GLN A 46 -12.99 -4.29 -11.29
N ARG A 47 -14.13 -4.51 -10.62
CA ARG A 47 -14.46 -3.96 -9.29
C ARG A 47 -14.22 -2.44 -9.18
N LEU A 48 -14.59 -1.69 -10.22
CA LEU A 48 -14.34 -0.26 -10.35
C LEU A 48 -15.00 0.60 -9.25
N TYR A 49 -15.96 0.05 -8.52
CA TYR A 49 -16.69 0.71 -7.45
C TYR A 49 -16.45 0.10 -6.07
N SER A 50 -15.36 -0.63 -5.89
CA SER A 50 -14.95 -1.18 -4.60
C SER A 50 -13.46 -0.96 -4.37
N LEU A 51 -13.11 -0.65 -3.13
CA LEU A 51 -11.70 -0.49 -2.73
C LEU A 51 -10.93 -1.79 -2.92
N SER A 52 -9.67 -1.68 -3.26
CA SER A 52 -8.74 -2.80 -3.25
C SER A 52 -8.65 -3.42 -1.84
N PRO A 53 -8.28 -4.71 -1.72
CA PRO A 53 -8.08 -5.33 -0.42
C PRO A 53 -7.10 -4.58 0.47
N GLU A 54 -6.05 -4.01 -0.13
CA GLU A 54 -5.02 -3.23 0.54
C GLU A 54 -5.60 -1.94 1.12
N SER A 55 -6.37 -1.20 0.33
CA SER A 55 -7.04 0.04 0.75
C SER A 55 -8.06 -0.21 1.85
N LEU A 56 -8.80 -1.33 1.77
CA LEU A 56 -9.73 -1.76 2.81
C LEU A 56 -9.01 -2.08 4.12
N ASP A 57 -7.87 -2.76 4.06
CA ASP A 57 -7.08 -3.09 5.24
C ASP A 57 -6.53 -1.81 5.89
N VAL A 58 -6.06 -0.85 5.11
CA VAL A 58 -5.63 0.47 5.62
C VAL A 58 -6.79 1.20 6.28
N ALA A 59 -7.95 1.28 5.63
CA ALA A 59 -9.14 1.92 6.21
C ALA A 59 -9.54 1.31 7.56
N ARG A 60 -9.55 -0.03 7.65
CA ARG A 60 -9.88 -0.75 8.90
C ARG A 60 -8.88 -0.57 10.03
N GLN A 61 -7.62 -0.25 9.70
CA GLN A 61 -6.56 -0.01 10.69
C GLN A 61 -6.62 1.40 11.31
N ILE A 62 -7.42 2.31 10.78
CA ILE A 62 -7.64 3.64 11.37
C ILE A 62 -8.34 3.47 12.73
N LYS A 63 -7.70 3.94 13.79
CA LYS A 63 -8.17 3.83 15.18
C LYS A 63 -8.59 5.15 15.81
N GLN A 64 -8.40 6.26 15.09
CA GLN A 64 -8.74 7.61 15.52
C GLN A 64 -9.57 8.30 14.45
N PRO A 65 -10.44 9.27 14.80
CA PRO A 65 -11.22 10.01 13.82
C PRO A 65 -10.32 10.72 12.80
N VAL A 66 -10.66 10.58 11.53
CA VAL A 66 -10.01 11.28 10.42
C VAL A 66 -11.09 11.99 9.61
N ASP A 67 -11.04 13.31 9.59
CA ASP A 67 -11.92 14.14 8.77
C ASP A 67 -11.25 14.39 7.40
N VAL A 68 -11.93 14.01 6.33
CA VAL A 68 -11.47 14.17 4.95
C VAL A 68 -12.37 15.16 4.24
N THR A 69 -11.84 16.32 3.86
CA THR A 69 -12.56 17.29 3.05
C THR A 69 -12.01 17.25 1.63
N TRP A 70 -12.82 16.81 0.68
CA TRP A 70 -12.50 16.78 -0.74
C TRP A 70 -12.99 18.04 -1.43
N PHE A 71 -12.09 18.82 -2.00
CA PHE A 71 -12.41 20.02 -2.77
C PHE A 71 -12.51 19.67 -4.25
N TYR A 72 -13.70 19.76 -4.84
CA TYR A 72 -13.97 19.25 -6.18
C TYR A 72 -14.88 20.19 -7.00
N ASP A 73 -14.78 20.12 -8.33
CA ASP A 73 -15.71 20.78 -9.25
C ASP A 73 -16.83 19.78 -9.60
N LEU A 74 -18.07 20.13 -9.30
CA LEU A 74 -19.26 19.35 -9.62
C LEU A 74 -19.41 19.03 -11.12
N ARG A 75 -18.81 19.82 -11.98
CA ARG A 75 -18.85 19.62 -13.44
C ARG A 75 -17.77 18.65 -13.92
N ASN A 76 -16.79 18.35 -13.10
CA ASN A 76 -15.73 17.41 -13.43
C ASN A 76 -16.08 16.01 -12.93
N LYS A 77 -16.45 15.12 -13.86
CA LYS A 77 -16.87 13.77 -13.53
C LYS A 77 -15.82 12.98 -12.72
N SER A 78 -14.54 13.07 -13.06
CA SER A 78 -13.50 12.34 -12.34
C SER A 78 -13.36 12.79 -10.88
N MET A 79 -13.58 14.09 -10.60
CA MET A 79 -13.57 14.58 -9.21
C MET A 79 -14.82 14.18 -8.44
N VAL A 80 -15.96 14.02 -9.11
CA VAL A 80 -17.19 13.47 -8.51
C VAL A 80 -16.99 11.97 -8.21
N ASP A 81 -16.42 11.23 -9.14
CA ASP A 81 -16.09 9.80 -8.96
C ASP A 81 -15.11 9.60 -7.79
N ALA A 82 -14.13 10.52 -7.62
CA ALA A 82 -13.21 10.51 -6.48
C ALA A 82 -13.93 10.73 -5.12
N LEU A 83 -14.99 11.55 -5.08
CA LEU A 83 -15.81 11.70 -3.88
C LEU A 83 -16.55 10.41 -3.54
N GLU A 84 -17.10 9.72 -4.53
CA GLU A 84 -17.75 8.42 -4.31
C GLU A 84 -16.75 7.35 -3.85
N LEU A 85 -15.53 7.38 -4.38
CA LEU A 85 -14.43 6.54 -3.91
C LEU A 85 -14.10 6.82 -2.44
N LEU A 86 -13.97 8.08 -2.04
CA LEU A 86 -13.75 8.47 -0.63
C LEU A 86 -14.86 7.98 0.30
N ARG A 87 -16.11 8.02 -0.13
CA ARG A 87 -17.23 7.48 0.64
C ARG A 87 -17.13 5.98 0.89
N GLN A 88 -16.42 5.22 0.06
CA GLN A 88 -16.18 3.81 0.33
C GLN A 88 -15.24 3.59 1.51
N TYR A 89 -14.26 4.49 1.73
CA TYR A 89 -13.43 4.47 2.95
C TYR A 89 -14.28 4.77 4.19
N GLU A 90 -15.18 5.75 4.12
CA GLU A 90 -16.13 6.05 5.20
C GLU A 90 -17.03 4.85 5.52
N HIS A 91 -17.53 4.12 4.51
CA HIS A 91 -18.30 2.89 4.70
C HIS A 91 -17.46 1.75 5.29
N ALA A 92 -16.18 1.66 4.94
CA ALA A 92 -15.28 0.64 5.45
C ALA A 92 -14.92 0.88 6.93
N ASN A 93 -14.86 2.17 7.35
CA ASN A 93 -14.58 2.55 8.73
C ASN A 93 -15.26 3.90 9.07
N PRO A 94 -16.26 3.92 9.99
CA PRO A 94 -16.98 5.12 10.36
C PRO A 94 -16.16 6.19 11.08
N LEU A 95 -14.90 5.88 11.46
CA LEU A 95 -13.95 6.88 11.96
C LEU A 95 -13.40 7.77 10.84
N ILE A 96 -13.53 7.38 9.58
CA ILE A 96 -13.20 8.20 8.42
C ILE A 96 -14.47 8.95 8.03
N ARG A 97 -14.46 10.27 8.14
CA ARG A 97 -15.60 11.12 7.82
C ARG A 97 -15.31 11.92 6.57
N VAL A 98 -16.15 11.78 5.55
CA VAL A 98 -15.91 12.39 4.24
C VAL A 98 -16.90 13.53 3.97
N ARG A 99 -16.36 14.68 3.58
CA ARG A 99 -17.14 15.84 3.16
C ARG A 99 -16.63 16.36 1.81
N GLY A 100 -17.55 16.57 0.86
CA GLY A 100 -17.25 17.22 -0.41
C GLY A 100 -17.56 18.72 -0.34
N VAL A 101 -16.69 19.57 -0.86
CA VAL A 101 -16.83 21.02 -0.96
C VAL A 101 -16.50 21.48 -2.37
N ASP A 102 -17.39 22.24 -2.98
CA ASP A 102 -17.11 22.93 -4.24
C ASP A 102 -16.50 24.30 -3.92
N PRO A 103 -15.21 24.56 -4.29
CA PRO A 103 -14.54 25.82 -4.03
C PRO A 103 -15.23 27.03 -4.68
N ALA A 104 -15.94 26.83 -5.81
CA ALA A 104 -16.67 27.89 -6.48
C ALA A 104 -17.93 28.30 -5.71
N LEU A 105 -18.57 27.35 -5.03
CA LEU A 105 -19.75 27.59 -4.19
C LEU A 105 -19.40 28.01 -2.76
N ARG A 106 -18.24 27.58 -2.25
CA ARG A 106 -17.76 27.85 -0.90
C ARG A 106 -16.34 28.40 -0.85
N PRO A 107 -16.09 29.58 -1.43
CA PRO A 107 -14.73 30.12 -1.55
C PRO A 107 -14.09 30.50 -0.21
N ALA A 108 -14.88 30.78 0.80
CA ALA A 108 -14.36 31.07 2.15
C ALA A 108 -13.74 29.83 2.77
N GLU A 109 -14.43 28.68 2.73
CA GLU A 109 -13.92 27.40 3.25
C GLU A 109 -12.66 26.95 2.49
N ALA A 110 -12.63 27.12 1.17
CA ALA A 110 -11.44 26.76 0.38
C ALA A 110 -10.23 27.61 0.78
N ARG A 111 -10.39 28.91 0.96
CA ARG A 111 -9.31 29.81 1.41
C ARG A 111 -8.82 29.49 2.81
N GLU A 112 -9.72 29.20 3.75
CA GLU A 112 -9.37 28.79 5.11
C GLU A 112 -8.62 27.46 5.12
N ALA A 113 -8.98 26.55 4.24
CA ALA A 113 -8.28 25.28 4.04
C ALA A 113 -6.93 25.41 3.31
N GLY A 114 -6.61 26.59 2.73
CA GLY A 114 -5.41 26.83 1.92
C GLY A 114 -5.51 26.23 0.51
N ILE A 115 -6.72 25.95 0.02
CA ILE A 115 -6.95 25.33 -1.28
C ILE A 115 -7.14 26.41 -2.35
N GLN A 116 -6.32 26.33 -3.40
CA GLN A 116 -6.38 27.24 -4.54
C GLN A 116 -7.18 26.66 -5.70
N PHE A 117 -7.15 25.34 -5.87
CA PHE A 117 -7.78 24.65 -7.00
C PHE A 117 -8.56 23.42 -6.54
N ALA A 118 -9.61 23.06 -7.26
CA ALA A 118 -10.32 21.79 -7.09
C ALA A 118 -9.40 20.60 -7.44
N GLY A 119 -9.70 19.43 -6.88
CA GLY A 119 -8.87 18.22 -7.04
C GLY A 119 -7.88 18.01 -5.90
N SER A 120 -8.13 18.63 -4.75
CA SER A 120 -7.31 18.49 -3.55
C SER A 120 -8.14 17.95 -2.38
N ALA A 121 -7.53 17.13 -1.51
CA ALA A 121 -8.13 16.72 -0.24
C ALA A 121 -7.34 17.27 0.95
N VAL A 122 -8.08 17.69 1.97
CA VAL A 122 -7.51 18.02 3.28
C VAL A 122 -7.92 16.94 4.26
N LEU A 123 -6.94 16.27 4.85
CA LEU A 123 -7.13 15.30 5.91
C LEU A 123 -6.75 15.93 7.25
N ALA A 124 -7.56 15.70 8.25
CA ALA A 124 -7.31 16.17 9.62
C ALA A 124 -7.55 15.02 10.61
N ALA A 125 -6.61 14.83 11.53
CA ALA A 125 -6.71 13.86 12.62
C ALA A 125 -5.99 14.43 13.85
N ASP A 126 -6.72 14.57 14.95
CA ASP A 126 -6.25 15.28 16.17
C ASP A 126 -5.69 16.68 15.83
N SER A 127 -4.42 16.93 16.17
CA SER A 127 -3.72 18.18 15.85
C SER A 127 -3.02 18.19 14.49
N ARG A 128 -3.08 17.10 13.73
CA ARG A 128 -2.39 16.94 12.44
C ARG A 128 -3.33 17.30 11.30
N LYS A 129 -2.80 18.04 10.34
CA LYS A 129 -3.50 18.40 9.11
C LYS A 129 -2.54 18.24 7.93
N MET A 130 -3.02 17.68 6.85
CA MET A 130 -2.27 17.55 5.62
C MET A 130 -3.15 17.77 4.40
N THR A 131 -2.55 18.27 3.34
CA THR A 131 -3.21 18.45 2.05
C THR A 131 -2.55 17.53 1.03
N ILE A 132 -3.37 16.91 0.20
CA ILE A 132 -2.92 16.14 -0.95
C ILE A 132 -3.58 16.65 -2.21
N ASN A 133 -2.88 16.52 -3.34
CA ASN A 133 -3.40 16.77 -4.67
C ASN A 133 -3.51 15.42 -5.38
N GLY A 134 -4.65 15.16 -5.99
CA GLY A 134 -4.97 13.89 -6.62
C GLY A 134 -6.22 13.24 -6.04
N GLY A 135 -6.90 12.44 -6.84
CA GLY A 135 -8.18 11.83 -6.52
C GLY A 135 -8.22 10.34 -6.79
N THR A 136 -7.06 9.68 -6.85
CA THR A 136 -6.98 8.24 -7.06
C THR A 136 -7.05 7.47 -5.74
N GLU A 137 -7.37 6.20 -5.81
CA GLU A 137 -7.36 5.31 -4.64
C GLU A 137 -6.00 5.29 -3.94
N THR A 138 -4.93 5.27 -4.73
CA THR A 138 -3.55 5.31 -4.21
C THR A 138 -3.28 6.59 -3.43
N ASP A 139 -3.72 7.75 -3.94
CA ASP A 139 -3.52 9.04 -3.27
C ASP A 139 -4.20 9.06 -1.90
N PHE A 140 -5.45 8.61 -1.83
CA PHE A 140 -6.23 8.58 -0.60
C PHE A 140 -5.70 7.55 0.40
N THR A 141 -5.34 6.34 -0.06
CA THR A 141 -4.76 5.30 0.80
C THR A 141 -3.44 5.77 1.41
N ASN A 142 -2.54 6.35 0.61
CA ASN A 142 -1.27 6.89 1.09
C ASN A 142 -1.49 8.03 2.09
N ALA A 143 -2.47 8.90 1.84
CA ALA A 143 -2.81 9.97 2.76
C ALA A 143 -3.32 9.44 4.11
N LEU A 144 -4.17 8.40 4.10
CA LEU A 144 -4.66 7.75 5.31
C LEU A 144 -3.54 7.07 6.09
N ILE A 145 -2.60 6.40 5.40
CA ILE A 145 -1.40 5.85 6.05
C ILE A 145 -0.62 6.96 6.75
N ARG A 146 -0.32 8.05 6.05
CA ARG A 146 0.46 9.17 6.56
C ARG A 146 -0.19 9.86 7.74
N ILE A 147 -1.49 10.16 7.67
CA ILE A 147 -2.20 10.87 8.74
C ILE A 147 -2.37 9.98 9.99
N ASN A 148 -2.42 8.65 9.82
CA ASN A 148 -2.56 7.69 10.92
C ASN A 148 -1.23 7.36 11.61
N GLN A 149 -0.07 7.66 11.01
CA GLN A 149 1.23 7.41 11.61
C GLN A 149 1.43 8.26 12.86
N GLN A 150 1.70 7.62 14.00
CA GLN A 150 2.07 8.31 15.24
C GLN A 150 3.58 8.57 15.25
N GLY A 151 3.98 9.78 14.87
CA GLY A 151 5.39 10.17 14.77
C GLY A 151 6.04 9.82 13.43
N ALA A 152 7.20 10.43 13.14
CA ALA A 152 8.00 10.11 11.97
C ALA A 152 8.69 8.77 12.19
N GLN A 153 8.18 7.71 11.55
CA GLN A 153 8.88 6.41 11.54
C GLN A 153 10.02 6.47 10.52
N THR A 154 11.23 6.24 10.97
CA THR A 154 12.41 6.25 10.11
C THR A 154 12.82 4.85 9.73
N VAL A 155 12.92 4.57 8.43
CA VAL A 155 13.53 3.37 7.88
C VAL A 155 15.02 3.66 7.70
N CYS A 156 15.85 2.88 8.38
CA CYS A 156 17.29 3.00 8.32
C CYS A 156 17.86 1.97 7.34
N PHE A 157 18.75 2.41 6.47
CA PHE A 157 19.45 1.57 5.51
C PHE A 157 20.91 1.47 5.90
N THR A 158 21.43 0.26 6.04
CA THR A 158 22.87 0.08 6.30
C THR A 158 23.68 0.44 5.09
N GLN A 159 24.86 1.02 5.32
CA GLN A 159 25.83 1.36 4.29
C GLN A 159 27.27 1.18 4.80
N GLY A 160 28.18 0.82 3.89
CA GLY A 160 29.59 0.57 4.20
C GLY A 160 30.00 -0.91 4.02
N HIS A 161 29.06 -1.76 3.63
CA HIS A 161 29.31 -3.17 3.32
C HIS A 161 29.02 -3.48 1.86
N ARG A 162 29.16 -2.48 0.96
CA ARG A 162 28.84 -2.54 -0.48
C ARG A 162 27.38 -2.87 -0.77
N GLU A 163 26.49 -2.34 0.06
CA GLU A 163 25.05 -2.41 -0.16
C GLU A 163 24.61 -1.51 -1.32
N ALA A 164 23.39 -1.77 -1.83
CA ALA A 164 22.74 -0.88 -2.78
C ALA A 164 22.61 0.54 -2.20
N MET A 165 22.97 1.55 -2.98
CA MET A 165 23.00 2.94 -2.53
C MET A 165 21.60 3.54 -2.40
N LEU A 166 21.33 4.19 -1.26
CA LEU A 166 20.03 4.79 -0.95
C LEU A 166 19.65 5.93 -1.91
N ASP A 167 20.64 6.68 -2.37
CA ASP A 167 20.44 7.92 -3.15
C ASP A 167 20.65 7.74 -4.65
N SER A 168 20.91 6.52 -5.09
CA SER A 168 21.21 6.21 -6.49
C SER A 168 20.19 5.24 -7.09
N LEU A 169 20.09 5.29 -8.41
CA LEU A 169 19.43 4.26 -9.22
C LEU A 169 20.39 3.14 -9.62
N THR A 170 21.70 3.37 -9.51
CA THR A 170 22.76 2.40 -9.85
C THR A 170 23.43 1.85 -8.61
N SER A 171 24.07 0.68 -8.70
CA SER A 171 24.91 0.13 -7.62
C SER A 171 26.33 0.67 -7.69
N LEU A 172 27.14 0.40 -6.64
CA LEU A 172 28.58 0.74 -6.66
C LEU A 172 29.34 -0.08 -7.70
N ASP A 173 28.93 -1.32 -7.95
CA ASP A 173 29.59 -2.19 -8.92
C ASP A 173 29.40 -1.69 -10.35
N ASP A 174 28.21 -1.13 -10.66
CA ASP A 174 27.96 -0.52 -11.96
C ASP A 174 28.86 0.69 -12.23
N LEU A 175 29.34 1.35 -11.17
CA LEU A 175 30.26 2.49 -11.27
C LEU A 175 31.73 2.06 -11.39
N GLU A 176 32.09 0.91 -10.80
CA GLU A 176 33.47 0.38 -10.87
C GLU A 176 33.78 -0.31 -12.21
N ASP A 177 32.79 -0.94 -12.85
CA ASP A 177 32.95 -1.67 -14.12
C ASP A 177 33.07 -0.75 -15.35
N HIS A 178 32.77 0.54 -15.20
CA HIS A 178 32.83 1.56 -16.25
C HIS A 178 34.05 2.47 -16.11
N GLY A 179 35.23 1.89 -15.79
CA GLY A 179 36.49 2.63 -15.78
C GLY A 179 36.75 3.29 -17.14
N ASP A 180 36.90 4.61 -17.12
CA ASP A 180 37.55 5.49 -18.13
C ASP A 180 37.10 5.42 -19.60
N ASP A 181 35.96 4.83 -19.95
CA ASP A 181 35.48 4.88 -21.32
C ASP A 181 34.72 6.19 -21.60
N GLU A 182 35.35 7.09 -22.37
CA GLU A 182 34.80 8.36 -22.86
C GLU A 182 33.54 8.24 -23.72
N ASN A 183 32.97 7.04 -23.90
CA ASN A 183 31.77 6.75 -24.71
C ASN A 183 30.50 6.49 -23.87
N LEU A 184 30.38 7.10 -22.70
CA LEU A 184 29.24 6.96 -21.80
C LEU A 184 27.88 7.39 -22.40
N VAL A 185 27.87 8.15 -23.49
CA VAL A 185 26.65 8.69 -24.11
C VAL A 185 25.95 7.72 -25.07
N ALA A 186 26.62 6.66 -25.53
CA ALA A 186 26.12 5.76 -26.55
C ALA A 186 25.54 4.43 -26.04
N ARG A 187 25.70 4.10 -24.77
CA ARG A 187 25.13 2.90 -24.14
C ARG A 187 24.16 3.26 -23.02
N VAL A 188 23.03 3.80 -23.37
CA VAL A 188 21.83 3.62 -22.56
C VAL A 188 21.29 2.22 -22.86
N GLU A 189 22.09 1.20 -22.64
CA GLU A 189 21.54 -0.11 -22.33
C GLU A 189 20.83 0.06 -21.01
N VAL A 190 19.60 -0.44 -20.94
CA VAL A 190 18.77 -0.43 -19.74
C VAL A 190 19.48 -1.34 -18.73
N HIS A 191 20.47 -0.79 -18.02
CA HIS A 191 21.07 -1.45 -16.87
C HIS A 191 19.97 -1.62 -15.83
N GLU A 192 19.84 -2.81 -15.31
CA GLU A 192 18.93 -3.07 -14.21
C GLU A 192 19.25 -2.10 -13.08
N GLN A 193 18.22 -1.42 -12.57
CA GLN A 193 18.41 -0.37 -11.57
C GLN A 193 18.66 -1.02 -10.21
N HIS A 194 19.90 -1.15 -9.80
CA HIS A 194 20.30 -1.80 -8.54
C HIS A 194 20.32 -0.86 -7.33
N GLY A 195 20.09 0.43 -7.53
CA GLY A 195 20.03 1.40 -6.43
C GLY A 195 18.66 1.46 -5.76
N LEU A 196 18.61 2.08 -4.57
CA LEU A 196 17.42 2.14 -3.72
C LEU A 196 16.67 3.47 -3.81
N ALA A 197 17.03 4.38 -4.72
CA ALA A 197 16.38 5.69 -4.80
C ALA A 197 14.86 5.61 -5.06
N MET A 198 14.40 4.63 -5.84
CA MET A 198 12.96 4.42 -6.04
C MET A 198 12.26 3.94 -4.77
N ALA A 199 12.85 2.99 -4.03
CA ALA A 199 12.31 2.51 -2.76
C ALA A 199 12.28 3.63 -1.72
N ARG A 200 13.34 4.45 -1.64
CA ARG A 200 13.37 5.66 -0.81
C ARG A 200 12.23 6.60 -1.14
N ASN A 201 12.04 6.93 -2.42
CA ASN A 201 10.98 7.84 -2.85
C ASN A 201 9.59 7.28 -2.53
N ALA A 202 9.37 5.98 -2.71
CA ALA A 202 8.12 5.32 -2.35
C ALA A 202 7.85 5.41 -0.83
N LEU A 203 8.85 5.14 0.01
CA LEU A 203 8.74 5.25 1.46
C LEU A 203 8.44 6.70 1.89
N GLN A 204 9.13 7.68 1.30
CA GLN A 204 8.89 9.10 1.57
C GLN A 204 7.48 9.54 1.14
N THR A 205 6.99 9.04 0.01
CA THR A 205 5.61 9.28 -0.43
C THR A 205 4.59 8.73 0.58
N LEU A 206 4.91 7.61 1.22
CA LEU A 206 4.10 7.02 2.31
C LEU A 206 4.30 7.75 3.65
N GLY A 207 5.19 8.75 3.74
CA GLY A 207 5.43 9.54 4.93
C GLY A 207 6.45 8.95 5.91
N PHE A 208 7.21 7.93 5.49
CA PHE A 208 8.33 7.43 6.26
C PHE A 208 9.57 8.32 6.08
N GLY A 209 10.29 8.58 7.17
CA GLY A 209 11.65 9.08 7.07
C GLY A 209 12.59 7.99 6.56
N THR A 210 13.62 8.35 5.82
CA THR A 210 14.66 7.41 5.38
C THR A 210 16.03 7.94 5.78
N ARG A 211 16.93 7.07 6.24
CA ARG A 211 18.27 7.43 6.67
C ARG A 211 19.28 6.34 6.38
N ALA A 212 20.42 6.73 5.81
CA ALA A 212 21.59 5.86 5.72
C ALA A 212 22.29 5.77 7.09
N VAL A 213 22.77 4.59 7.44
CA VAL A 213 23.54 4.31 8.67
C VAL A 213 24.81 3.60 8.26
N ASN A 214 25.94 4.28 8.49
CA ASN A 214 27.25 3.76 8.09
C ASN A 214 27.73 2.64 9.02
N ALA A 215 28.59 1.79 8.49
CA ALA A 215 29.30 0.76 9.24
C ALA A 215 29.97 1.33 10.50
N GLY A 216 29.93 0.57 11.59
CA GLY A 216 30.44 0.96 12.90
C GLY A 216 29.56 1.92 13.70
N SER A 217 28.41 2.36 13.15
CA SER A 217 27.51 3.30 13.84
C SER A 217 26.12 2.71 14.14
N LEU A 218 25.91 1.44 13.84
CA LEU A 218 24.59 0.78 13.97
C LEU A 218 24.06 0.86 15.41
N ALA A 219 24.84 0.49 16.41
CA ALA A 219 24.39 0.48 17.80
C ALA A 219 23.83 1.84 18.26
N GLN A 220 24.39 2.94 17.77
CA GLN A 220 23.96 4.30 18.11
C GLN A 220 22.69 4.71 17.32
N ALA A 221 22.56 4.20 16.09
CA ALA A 221 21.48 4.58 15.18
C ALA A 221 20.17 3.83 15.44
N LEU A 222 20.24 2.56 15.84
CA LEU A 222 19.12 1.64 16.01
C LEU A 222 17.95 2.21 16.83
N PRO A 223 18.16 2.90 17.99
CA PRO A 223 17.05 3.43 18.77
C PRO A 223 16.15 4.42 18.03
N ALA A 224 16.66 5.06 16.97
CA ALA A 224 15.91 6.02 16.17
C ALA A 224 15.30 5.39 14.90
N CYS A 225 15.50 4.09 14.68
CA CYS A 225 15.00 3.35 13.52
C CYS A 225 13.70 2.63 13.86
N ALA A 226 12.71 2.70 12.99
CA ALA A 226 11.52 1.86 13.07
C ALA A 226 11.74 0.49 12.39
N VAL A 227 12.56 0.50 11.34
CA VAL A 227 12.99 -0.69 10.59
C VAL A 227 14.44 -0.47 10.16
N VAL A 228 15.23 -1.53 10.16
CA VAL A 228 16.57 -1.55 9.58
C VAL A 228 16.56 -2.42 8.33
N VAL A 229 17.12 -1.90 7.24
CA VAL A 229 17.22 -2.58 5.95
C VAL A 229 18.71 -2.76 5.61
N ALA A 230 19.14 -4.00 5.41
CA ALA A 230 20.43 -4.33 4.79
C ALA A 230 20.16 -4.88 3.38
N ALA A 231 20.50 -4.10 2.37
CA ALA A 231 20.14 -4.38 0.99
C ALA A 231 21.37 -4.79 0.16
N GLY A 232 21.58 -6.10 0.02
CA GLY A 232 22.67 -6.69 -0.74
C GLY A 232 24.06 -6.40 -0.18
N PRO A 233 24.34 -6.62 1.13
CA PRO A 233 25.69 -6.46 1.66
C PRO A 233 26.63 -7.51 1.05
N ARG A 234 27.76 -7.06 0.52
CA ARG A 234 28.75 -7.93 -0.16
C ARG A 234 30.05 -8.08 0.63
N THR A 235 30.26 -7.28 1.66
CA THR A 235 31.37 -7.41 2.59
C THR A 235 30.86 -7.63 4.01
N PRO A 236 31.65 -8.27 4.88
CA PRO A 236 31.19 -8.65 6.22
C PRO A 236 30.87 -7.45 7.10
N PHE A 237 29.77 -7.54 7.83
CA PHE A 237 29.50 -6.65 8.96
C PHE A 237 30.53 -6.88 10.06
N GLY A 238 30.98 -5.79 10.67
CA GLY A 238 31.85 -5.85 11.86
C GLY A 238 31.13 -6.57 13.03
N ALA A 239 31.93 -7.13 13.92
CA ALA A 239 31.40 -7.89 15.06
C ALA A 239 30.44 -7.05 15.94
N ASP A 240 30.76 -5.77 16.16
CA ASP A 240 29.96 -4.85 16.98
C ASP A 240 28.59 -4.56 16.30
N ASP A 241 28.60 -4.30 14.99
CA ASP A 241 27.37 -4.04 14.23
C ASP A 241 26.49 -5.31 14.14
N THR A 242 27.08 -6.45 13.92
CA THR A 242 26.36 -7.75 13.93
C THR A 242 25.74 -8.01 15.30
N GLN A 243 26.48 -7.78 16.39
CA GLN A 243 25.97 -7.95 17.74
C GLN A 243 24.86 -6.94 18.06
N ALA A 244 24.99 -5.68 17.58
CA ALA A 244 23.95 -4.67 17.74
C ALA A 244 22.67 -5.07 17.02
N LEU A 245 22.75 -5.57 15.79
CA LEU A 245 21.58 -6.08 15.03
C LEU A 245 20.93 -7.27 15.73
N ARG A 246 21.71 -8.23 16.22
CA ARG A 246 21.19 -9.40 16.94
C ARG A 246 20.44 -9.00 18.21
N ARG A 247 20.97 -8.09 19.00
CA ARG A 247 20.27 -7.54 20.19
C ARG A 247 19.00 -6.80 19.79
N TRP A 248 19.10 -5.93 18.79
CA TRP A 248 17.96 -5.18 18.27
C TRP A 248 16.80 -6.09 17.86
N THR A 249 17.06 -7.15 17.11
CA THR A 249 16.04 -8.09 16.67
C THR A 249 15.50 -8.95 17.83
N ALA A 250 16.35 -9.35 18.78
CA ALA A 250 15.93 -10.06 19.97
C ALA A 250 14.98 -9.21 20.87
N ASP A 251 15.21 -7.89 20.91
CA ASP A 251 14.35 -6.94 21.63
C ASP A 251 13.08 -6.54 20.85
N GLY A 252 12.79 -7.20 19.72
CA GLY A 252 11.61 -6.95 18.90
C GLY A 252 11.78 -5.89 17.82
N GLY A 253 13.00 -5.43 17.57
CA GLY A 253 13.35 -4.57 16.46
C GLY A 253 13.08 -5.23 15.12
N LYS A 254 12.69 -4.45 14.12
CA LYS A 254 12.30 -4.95 12.79
C LYS A 254 13.47 -4.82 11.84
N THR A 255 13.83 -5.93 11.21
CA THR A 255 14.93 -5.98 10.26
C THR A 255 14.48 -6.61 8.94
N LEU A 256 14.86 -6.02 7.83
CA LEU A 256 14.70 -6.58 6.48
C LEU A 256 16.10 -6.84 5.92
N LEU A 257 16.39 -8.10 5.63
CA LEU A 257 17.65 -8.54 5.03
C LEU A 257 17.38 -9.00 3.59
N LEU A 258 17.98 -8.33 2.63
CA LEU A 258 18.02 -8.73 1.23
C LEU A 258 19.46 -9.19 0.96
N LEU A 259 19.63 -10.49 0.85
CA LEU A 259 20.95 -11.10 0.84
C LEU A 259 21.28 -11.67 -0.54
N GLU A 260 22.48 -11.35 -1.01
CA GLU A 260 23.01 -11.91 -2.26
C GLU A 260 23.53 -13.35 -2.04
N PRO A 261 23.44 -14.24 -3.06
CA PRO A 261 24.07 -15.53 -2.98
C PRO A 261 25.60 -15.39 -2.93
N ASP A 262 26.26 -16.38 -2.34
CA ASP A 262 27.73 -16.52 -2.31
C ASP A 262 28.52 -15.32 -1.74
N THR A 263 27.85 -14.39 -1.06
CA THR A 263 28.50 -13.26 -0.39
C THR A 263 28.80 -13.57 1.07
N GLN A 264 29.93 -13.06 1.56
CA GLN A 264 30.33 -13.16 2.97
C GLN A 264 29.86 -11.91 3.74
N HIS A 265 28.57 -11.81 3.98
CA HIS A 265 27.98 -10.64 4.68
C HIS A 265 28.13 -10.67 6.20
N GLY A 266 28.53 -11.82 6.80
CA GLY A 266 28.73 -11.93 8.25
C GLY A 266 27.45 -11.96 9.09
N LEU A 267 26.26 -12.14 8.48
CA LEU A 267 24.97 -12.12 9.15
C LEU A 267 24.39 -13.54 9.39
N ASP A 268 25.17 -14.60 9.12
CA ASP A 268 24.70 -15.97 9.25
C ASP A 268 24.29 -16.31 10.68
N ALA A 269 24.98 -15.76 11.68
CA ALA A 269 24.61 -15.92 13.09
C ALA A 269 23.25 -15.26 13.41
N LEU A 270 22.92 -14.14 12.76
CA LEU A 270 21.61 -13.49 12.88
C LEU A 270 20.51 -14.35 12.23
N LEU A 271 20.79 -14.95 11.07
CA LEU A 271 19.84 -15.85 10.40
C LEU A 271 19.58 -17.09 11.27
N ALA A 272 20.66 -17.67 11.85
CA ALA A 272 20.56 -18.83 12.72
C ALA A 272 19.73 -18.56 13.98
N ASP A 273 19.75 -17.35 14.54
CA ASP A 273 18.89 -16.97 15.67
C ASP A 273 17.38 -17.10 15.33
N PHE A 274 17.02 -17.07 14.04
CA PHE A 274 15.67 -17.30 13.53
C PHE A 274 15.45 -18.68 12.94
N GLY A 275 16.41 -19.60 13.10
CA GLY A 275 16.32 -20.94 12.52
C GLY A 275 16.37 -20.96 10.99
N ILE A 276 17.07 -20.00 10.39
CA ILE A 276 17.21 -19.86 8.93
C ILE A 276 18.67 -20.13 8.54
N ALA A 277 18.86 -20.97 7.54
CA ALA A 277 20.13 -21.18 6.85
C ALA A 277 20.06 -20.66 5.42
N ARG A 278 21.19 -20.21 4.90
CA ARG A 278 21.36 -19.81 3.52
C ARG A 278 22.36 -20.77 2.85
N PRO A 279 21.88 -21.73 2.05
CA PRO A 279 22.77 -22.58 1.26
C PRO A 279 23.60 -21.76 0.27
N ALA A 280 24.74 -22.30 -0.14
CA ALA A 280 25.56 -21.68 -1.17
C ALA A 280 24.88 -21.77 -2.53
N GLY A 281 25.14 -20.81 -3.40
CA GLY A 281 24.64 -20.74 -4.77
C GLY A 281 23.35 -19.94 -4.93
N ALA A 282 23.12 -19.50 -6.16
CA ALA A 282 21.88 -18.85 -6.56
C ALA A 282 20.80 -19.87 -6.90
N LEU A 283 19.55 -19.50 -6.67
CA LEU A 283 18.40 -20.28 -7.08
C LEU A 283 18.25 -20.27 -8.62
N ALA A 284 17.92 -21.43 -9.16
CA ALA A 284 17.50 -21.55 -10.55
C ALA A 284 16.19 -22.32 -10.64
N ASP A 285 15.22 -21.76 -11.36
CA ASP A 285 13.93 -22.41 -11.63
C ASP A 285 13.73 -22.57 -13.14
N PRO A 286 14.02 -23.76 -13.70
CA PRO A 286 13.81 -24.01 -15.11
C PRO A 286 12.34 -24.02 -15.55
N ALA A 287 11.40 -24.17 -14.60
CA ALA A 287 9.98 -24.29 -14.90
C ALA A 287 9.26 -22.93 -14.86
N SER A 288 9.68 -22.01 -13.97
CA SER A 288 9.05 -20.70 -13.78
C SER A 288 10.11 -19.61 -13.63
N HIS A 289 10.40 -18.90 -14.71
CA HIS A 289 11.47 -17.90 -14.76
C HIS A 289 11.14 -16.74 -15.70
N TYR A 290 11.87 -15.64 -15.55
CA TYR A 290 11.72 -14.43 -16.35
C TYR A 290 12.64 -14.47 -17.57
N ARG A 291 12.14 -14.06 -18.75
CA ARG A 291 12.91 -13.86 -19.99
C ARG A 291 13.84 -14.99 -20.38
N ASN A 292 13.45 -16.24 -20.23
CA ASN A 292 14.29 -17.39 -20.59
C ASN A 292 15.59 -17.55 -19.75
N ASP A 293 15.62 -16.93 -18.57
CA ASP A 293 16.72 -17.01 -17.62
C ASP A 293 16.27 -17.75 -16.36
N ALA A 294 16.70 -19.01 -16.22
CA ALA A 294 16.39 -19.85 -15.08
C ALA A 294 16.94 -19.28 -13.74
N GLY A 295 17.98 -18.45 -13.80
CA GLY A 295 18.52 -17.73 -12.64
C GLY A 295 17.66 -16.55 -12.16
N SER A 296 16.55 -16.29 -12.84
CA SER A 296 15.55 -15.28 -12.45
C SER A 296 14.21 -15.93 -12.13
N PRO A 297 14.06 -16.67 -11.00
CA PRO A 297 12.83 -17.34 -10.61
C PRO A 297 11.63 -16.38 -10.58
N ALA A 298 10.50 -16.86 -11.08
CA ALA A 298 9.23 -16.14 -11.10
C ALA A 298 8.26 -16.75 -10.10
N VAL A 299 7.78 -15.97 -9.14
CA VAL A 299 6.87 -16.40 -8.08
C VAL A 299 5.52 -15.75 -8.27
N SER A 300 4.48 -16.55 -8.53
CA SER A 300 3.09 -16.11 -8.68
C SER A 300 2.19 -16.55 -7.53
N ASP A 301 2.60 -17.59 -6.80
CA ASP A 301 1.82 -18.16 -5.70
C ASP A 301 2.58 -18.01 -4.38
N TYR A 302 2.04 -17.15 -3.52
CA TYR A 302 2.60 -16.85 -2.22
C TYR A 302 1.78 -17.48 -1.11
N THR A 303 2.45 -18.02 -0.11
CA THR A 303 1.79 -18.41 1.14
C THR A 303 0.98 -17.24 1.71
N ARG A 304 -0.22 -17.50 2.20
CA ARG A 304 -1.10 -16.46 2.77
C ARG A 304 -0.48 -15.83 4.01
N HIS A 305 0.08 -14.65 3.85
CA HIS A 305 0.64 -13.85 4.92
C HIS A 305 0.30 -12.37 4.69
N LYS A 306 0.36 -11.56 5.74
CA LYS A 306 0.09 -10.10 5.62
C LYS A 306 1.05 -9.40 4.66
N MET A 307 2.31 -9.84 4.62
CA MET A 307 3.35 -9.28 3.75
C MET A 307 3.23 -9.72 2.29
N THR A 308 2.61 -10.86 2.04
CA THR A 308 2.49 -11.44 0.69
C THR A 308 1.11 -11.27 0.06
N ARG A 309 0.16 -10.72 0.84
CA ARG A 309 -1.19 -10.47 0.34
C ARG A 309 -1.16 -9.41 -0.75
N GLY A 310 -1.70 -9.74 -1.91
CA GLY A 310 -1.80 -8.82 -3.04
C GLY A 310 -0.50 -8.59 -3.80
N LEU A 311 0.58 -9.31 -3.47
CA LEU A 311 1.78 -9.27 -4.31
C LEU A 311 1.46 -9.83 -5.70
N PRO A 312 1.80 -9.09 -6.77
CA PRO A 312 1.70 -9.58 -8.12
C PRO A 312 2.78 -10.62 -8.39
N LEU A 313 2.77 -11.19 -9.59
CA LEU A 313 3.91 -11.94 -10.11
C LEU A 313 5.20 -11.16 -9.88
N SER A 314 6.13 -11.78 -9.16
CA SER A 314 7.42 -11.17 -8.79
C SER A 314 8.57 -11.98 -9.35
N PHE A 315 9.67 -11.30 -9.68
CA PHE A 315 10.89 -11.92 -10.22
C PHE A 315 12.03 -11.67 -9.25
N PHE A 316 12.90 -12.68 -9.10
CA PHE A 316 14.03 -12.64 -8.17
C PHE A 316 15.33 -12.99 -8.88
N PRO A 317 15.87 -12.09 -9.72
CA PRO A 317 17.13 -12.33 -10.40
C PRO A 317 18.27 -12.59 -9.41
N GLY A 318 19.04 -13.67 -9.61
CA GLY A 318 20.17 -14.01 -8.78
C GLY A 318 19.86 -14.26 -7.31
N ALA A 319 18.63 -14.64 -6.95
CA ALA A 319 18.24 -14.81 -5.56
C ALA A 319 18.97 -15.97 -4.87
N ALA A 320 19.30 -15.80 -3.60
CA ALA A 320 19.76 -16.87 -2.73
C ALA A 320 18.59 -17.71 -2.21
N GLY A 321 18.81 -19.01 -2.04
CA GLY A 321 17.89 -19.89 -1.33
C GLY A 321 17.91 -19.61 0.17
N LEU A 322 16.76 -19.81 0.82
CA LEU A 322 16.65 -19.85 2.29
C LEU A 322 15.98 -21.16 2.68
N GLU A 323 16.50 -21.81 3.69
CA GLU A 323 15.95 -23.06 4.22
C GLU A 323 15.92 -23.05 5.76
N PRO A 324 15.09 -23.88 6.41
CA PRO A 324 15.20 -24.06 7.84
C PRO A 324 16.61 -24.52 8.21
N ALA A 325 17.22 -23.90 9.23
CA ALA A 325 18.48 -24.41 9.78
C ALA A 325 18.21 -25.82 10.32
N GLY A 326 18.90 -26.81 9.78
CA GLY A 326 18.78 -28.19 10.28
C GLY A 326 19.20 -28.29 11.74
N ASP A 327 18.56 -29.22 12.47
CA ASP A 327 18.92 -29.58 13.85
C ASP A 327 20.34 -30.19 13.91
#